data_f1f19745e2cd3c7a27e94a9d85a39200
#
_entry.id   f1f19745e2cd3c7a27e94a9d85a39200
#
_cell.length_a   1.000
_cell.length_b   1.000
_cell.length_c   1.000
_cell.angle_alpha   90.00
_cell.angle_beta   90.00
_cell.angle_gamma   90.00
#
_symmetry.space_group_name_H-M   'P 1'
#
loop_
_entity.id
_entity.type
_entity.pdbx_description
1 polymer ?
#
loop_
_entity_poly.entity_id
_entity_poly.type
_entity_poly.pdbx_seq_one_letter_code
_entity_poly.pdbx_strand_id
1 'polypeptide(L)'
;MTPNVRPEFFGPRDNFPLSERDWTRVQSLCDAVAGIRERRAGYLARHGLDPKVHLPAHLWGQDFCPSNFRKVARKDRHTIEHLRCLTYNFTGYSMLTMANCENTPEVLEVPRDADAVIRSVAKRASVPTVEFVRCTQGLPPERRATTPRMFGESGWDVDGTIVNYDTLMKQMRLNGLHWSGVFDFLQQRVRERGHARIVEIGAGFGDLAHAFRQIVGPVDYTIVDLPESLVYSSIWLSTVLAGERCTLADEGVVLPADTPGITFVPNHMVGEFVPQIGEVDLVVNMLSLSEMAPQQVEHYGRMASGLLGDEGVFYEQNYIVPGVHTDIVAILARTFGHGALLAETPNPHRGRGHVRMWANAYHGGLWNRGGVTPIAGRRTEAPVELARPAAAPLPVLSGS
;
A
#
# COMPACT_ATOMS: atom_id res chain seq x y z
N MET A 1 -16.34 11.85 22.35
CA MET A 1 -15.19 12.76 22.53
C MET A 1 -15.69 14.10 23.02
N THR A 2 -15.15 14.59 24.13
CA THR A 2 -15.36 15.98 24.58
C THR A 2 -14.77 16.93 23.54
N PRO A 3 -15.49 17.95 23.06
CA PRO A 3 -15.17 18.68 21.83
C PRO A 3 -13.90 19.56 21.85
N ASN A 4 -13.12 19.60 22.92
CA ASN A 4 -12.04 20.59 23.11
C ASN A 4 -10.67 20.04 23.54
N VAL A 5 -10.46 18.73 23.61
CA VAL A 5 -9.14 18.20 23.95
C VAL A 5 -8.44 17.73 22.69
N ARG A 6 -7.34 18.38 22.34
CA ARG A 6 -6.46 17.90 21.24
C ARG A 6 -5.87 16.55 21.67
N PRO A 7 -5.97 15.50 20.84
CA PRO A 7 -5.38 14.20 21.14
C PRO A 7 -3.89 14.30 21.43
N GLU A 8 -3.39 13.40 22.28
CA GLU A 8 -1.96 13.29 22.55
C GLU A 8 -1.21 12.98 21.26
N PHE A 9 -0.04 13.61 21.07
CA PHE A 9 0.81 13.35 19.93
C PHE A 9 1.90 12.34 20.27
N PHE A 10 1.93 11.28 19.51
CA PHE A 10 2.93 10.23 19.53
C PHE A 10 4.02 10.54 18.49
N GLY A 11 5.27 10.58 18.88
CA GLY A 11 6.40 10.90 18.02
C GLY A 11 7.40 9.76 17.87
N PRO A 12 8.43 9.91 17.03
CA PRO A 12 9.42 8.86 16.78
C PRO A 12 10.09 8.28 18.02
N ARG A 13 10.42 9.10 19.01
CA ARG A 13 11.07 8.64 20.26
C ARG A 13 10.16 7.77 21.15
N ASP A 14 8.85 7.78 20.89
CA ASP A 14 7.87 6.97 21.63
C ASP A 14 7.72 5.58 21.01
N ASN A 15 8.49 5.30 19.95
CA ASN A 15 8.48 4.02 19.26
C ASN A 15 9.31 2.96 20.00
N PHE A 16 8.97 1.70 19.79
CA PHE A 16 9.81 0.61 20.23
C PHE A 16 11.09 0.56 19.38
N PRO A 17 12.28 0.49 20.00
CA PRO A 17 13.53 0.38 19.27
C PRO A 17 13.64 -0.99 18.60
N LEU A 18 14.45 -1.06 17.53
CA LEU A 18 14.80 -2.33 16.93
C LEU A 18 15.71 -3.12 17.88
N SER A 19 15.37 -4.38 18.13
CA SER A 19 16.27 -5.30 18.82
C SER A 19 17.50 -5.60 17.94
N GLU A 20 18.57 -6.11 18.54
CA GLU A 20 19.78 -6.53 17.78
C GLU A 20 19.47 -7.68 16.81
N ARG A 21 18.55 -8.57 17.18
CA ARG A 21 18.07 -9.64 16.29
C ARG A 21 17.35 -9.06 15.07
N ASP A 22 16.47 -8.07 15.28
CA ASP A 22 15.76 -7.43 14.18
C ASP A 22 16.71 -6.62 13.31
N TRP A 23 17.66 -5.94 13.92
CA TRP A 23 18.70 -5.20 13.19
C TRP A 23 19.53 -6.12 12.29
N THR A 24 19.97 -7.26 12.77
CA THR A 24 20.70 -8.26 11.97
C THR A 24 19.85 -8.76 10.79
N ARG A 25 18.55 -9.02 11.02
CA ARG A 25 17.61 -9.40 9.96
C ARG A 25 17.45 -8.29 8.91
N VAL A 26 17.27 -7.05 9.35
CA VAL A 26 17.17 -5.88 8.47
C VAL A 26 18.39 -5.75 7.57
N GLN A 27 19.59 -5.88 8.13
CA GLN A 27 20.82 -5.83 7.34
C GLN A 27 20.87 -6.94 6.27
N SER A 28 20.52 -8.17 6.64
CA SER A 28 20.46 -9.30 5.71
C SER A 28 19.45 -9.08 4.59
N LEU A 29 18.28 -8.53 4.90
CA LEU A 29 17.26 -8.21 3.88
C LEU A 29 17.73 -7.09 2.93
N CYS A 30 18.37 -6.04 3.45
CA CYS A 30 18.97 -5.00 2.61
C CYS A 30 19.96 -5.58 1.62
N ASP A 31 20.87 -6.47 2.08
CA ASP A 31 21.89 -7.08 1.23
C ASP A 31 21.26 -8.01 0.19
N ALA A 32 20.30 -8.83 0.58
CA ALA A 32 19.60 -9.74 -0.33
C ALA A 32 18.85 -8.99 -1.44
N VAL A 33 18.08 -7.96 -1.07
CA VAL A 33 17.34 -7.15 -2.06
C VAL A 33 18.29 -6.35 -2.95
N ALA A 34 19.40 -5.83 -2.41
CA ALA A 34 20.43 -5.16 -3.20
C ALA A 34 21.02 -6.10 -4.26
N GLY A 35 21.38 -7.32 -3.86
CA GLY A 35 21.88 -8.34 -4.77
C GLY A 35 20.89 -8.70 -5.87
N ILE A 36 19.61 -8.88 -5.56
CA ILE A 36 18.53 -9.11 -6.53
C ILE A 36 18.45 -7.96 -7.52
N ARG A 37 18.45 -6.72 -7.02
CA ARG A 37 18.41 -5.52 -7.87
C ARG A 37 19.60 -5.43 -8.82
N GLU A 38 20.80 -5.73 -8.35
CA GLU A 38 22.02 -5.71 -9.16
C GLU A 38 21.98 -6.77 -10.28
N ARG A 39 21.46 -7.96 -10.00
CA ARG A 39 21.34 -9.03 -10.99
C ARG A 39 20.19 -8.84 -11.97
N ARG A 40 19.24 -7.92 -11.73
CA ARG A 40 18.01 -7.73 -12.51
C ARG A 40 18.27 -7.60 -14.03
N ALA A 41 19.22 -6.76 -14.45
CA ALA A 41 19.51 -6.58 -15.87
C ALA A 41 19.97 -7.90 -16.55
N GLY A 42 20.83 -8.65 -15.89
CA GLY A 42 21.27 -9.97 -16.35
C GLY A 42 20.13 -10.99 -16.38
N TYR A 43 19.25 -10.97 -15.38
CA TYR A 43 18.06 -11.82 -15.33
C TYR A 43 17.13 -11.56 -16.50
N LEU A 44 16.76 -10.29 -16.74
CA LEU A 44 15.89 -9.89 -17.85
C LEU A 44 16.45 -10.36 -19.20
N ALA A 45 17.77 -10.19 -19.42
CA ALA A 45 18.44 -10.62 -20.65
C ALA A 45 18.40 -12.15 -20.82
N ARG A 46 18.70 -12.92 -19.77
CA ARG A 46 18.71 -14.40 -19.83
C ARG A 46 17.33 -14.98 -20.12
N HIS A 47 16.28 -14.35 -19.60
CA HIS A 47 14.89 -14.83 -19.76
C HIS A 47 14.14 -14.15 -20.92
N GLY A 48 14.79 -13.28 -21.70
CA GLY A 48 14.17 -12.58 -22.83
C GLY A 48 12.99 -11.68 -22.43
N LEU A 49 13.03 -11.11 -21.21
CA LEU A 49 11.96 -10.29 -20.67
C LEU A 49 12.10 -8.84 -21.14
N ASP A 50 10.97 -8.22 -21.49
CA ASP A 50 10.96 -6.81 -21.92
C ASP A 50 11.24 -5.87 -20.74
N PRO A 51 12.34 -5.10 -20.77
CA PRO A 51 12.64 -4.13 -19.72
C PRO A 51 11.53 -3.09 -19.50
N LYS A 52 10.77 -2.73 -20.54
CA LYS A 52 9.65 -1.77 -20.43
C LYS A 52 8.53 -2.25 -19.52
N VAL A 53 8.41 -3.56 -19.33
CA VAL A 53 7.42 -4.17 -18.44
C VAL A 53 7.94 -4.27 -17.01
N HIS A 54 9.24 -4.53 -16.84
CA HIS A 54 9.81 -4.94 -15.57
C HIS A 54 10.67 -3.88 -14.86
N LEU A 55 11.00 -2.78 -15.55
CA LEU A 55 11.70 -1.66 -14.94
C LEU A 55 10.73 -0.56 -14.50
N PRO A 56 11.12 0.26 -13.51
CA PRO A 56 10.35 1.43 -13.11
C PRO A 56 10.03 2.32 -14.32
N ALA A 57 8.79 2.69 -14.47
CA ALA A 57 8.31 3.55 -15.55
C ALA A 57 7.51 4.73 -15.01
N HIS A 58 7.32 5.73 -15.85
CA HIS A 58 6.49 6.91 -15.58
C HIS A 58 6.86 7.63 -14.28
N LEU A 59 5.94 7.74 -13.32
CA LEU A 59 6.16 8.48 -12.05
C LEU A 59 7.25 7.86 -11.16
N TRP A 60 7.51 6.56 -11.28
CA TRP A 60 8.57 5.85 -10.58
C TRP A 60 9.91 5.84 -11.34
N GLY A 61 10.08 6.78 -12.26
CA GLY A 61 11.18 6.85 -13.21
C GLY A 61 12.58 6.85 -12.59
N GLN A 62 13.55 7.11 -13.46
CA GLN A 62 14.96 6.76 -13.28
C GLN A 62 15.62 7.34 -12.02
N ASP A 63 15.16 8.47 -11.50
CA ASP A 63 15.82 9.15 -10.38
C ASP A 63 15.18 8.87 -9.03
N PHE A 64 13.88 8.65 -9.00
CA PHE A 64 13.08 8.52 -7.79
C PHE A 64 13.31 7.18 -7.06
N CYS A 65 13.10 6.06 -7.74
CA CYS A 65 13.32 4.73 -7.17
C CYS A 65 14.78 4.50 -6.72
N PRO A 66 15.80 4.81 -7.52
CA PRO A 66 17.19 4.61 -7.11
C PRO A 66 17.58 5.46 -5.91
N SER A 67 17.09 6.69 -5.79
CA SER A 67 17.39 7.58 -4.67
C SER A 67 16.86 7.01 -3.35
N ASN A 68 15.61 6.58 -3.33
CA ASN A 68 14.98 6.00 -2.16
C ASN A 68 15.64 4.69 -1.73
N PHE A 69 15.86 3.81 -2.68
CA PHE A 69 16.57 2.55 -2.43
C PHE A 69 17.93 2.80 -1.78
N ARG A 70 18.74 3.74 -2.31
CA ARG A 70 20.06 4.06 -1.77
C ARG A 70 20.04 4.52 -0.31
N LYS A 71 18.99 5.23 0.11
CA LYS A 71 18.86 5.67 1.51
C LYS A 71 18.79 4.48 2.48
N VAL A 72 17.99 3.48 2.12
CA VAL A 72 17.81 2.28 2.94
C VAL A 72 19.00 1.32 2.80
N ALA A 73 19.51 1.15 1.59
CA ALA A 73 20.65 0.27 1.29
C ALA A 73 21.96 0.68 1.98
N ARG A 74 22.10 1.92 2.41
CA ARG A 74 23.22 2.39 3.27
C ARG A 74 23.25 1.72 4.64
N LYS A 75 22.17 1.12 5.09
CA LYS A 75 22.04 0.44 6.38
C LYS A 75 22.42 1.34 7.57
N ASP A 76 22.12 2.64 7.47
CA ASP A 76 22.25 3.54 8.61
C ASP A 76 21.12 3.25 9.59
N ARG A 77 21.48 2.86 10.82
CA ARG A 77 20.50 2.44 11.83
C ARG A 77 19.48 3.53 12.13
N HIS A 78 19.93 4.77 12.24
CA HIS A 78 19.03 5.91 12.47
C HIS A 78 18.01 6.05 11.34
N THR A 79 18.45 5.95 10.08
CA THR A 79 17.57 6.02 8.92
C THR A 79 16.53 4.88 8.91
N ILE A 80 16.96 3.67 9.24
CA ILE A 80 16.07 2.51 9.29
C ILE A 80 15.08 2.62 10.46
N GLU A 81 15.51 3.03 11.64
CA GLU A 81 14.63 3.24 12.79
C GLU A 81 13.61 4.37 12.56
N HIS A 82 13.79 5.17 11.49
CA HIS A 82 12.87 6.20 11.04
C HIS A 82 12.30 5.93 9.63
N LEU A 83 12.22 4.66 9.23
CA LEU A 83 11.79 4.24 7.89
C LEU A 83 10.44 4.86 7.49
N ARG A 84 9.50 5.02 8.43
CA ARG A 84 8.20 5.64 8.19
C ARG A 84 8.29 7.11 7.77
N CYS A 85 9.36 7.81 8.13
CA CYS A 85 9.62 9.16 7.63
C CYS A 85 9.95 9.17 6.12
N LEU A 86 10.42 8.06 5.58
CA LEU A 86 10.78 7.90 4.16
C LEU A 86 9.67 7.30 3.31
N THR A 87 8.58 6.82 3.90
CA THR A 87 7.48 6.18 3.16
C THR A 87 6.56 7.17 2.43
N TYR A 88 6.84 8.45 2.51
CA TYR A 88 6.15 9.48 1.73
C TYR A 88 5.96 9.10 0.26
N ASN A 89 6.96 8.46 -0.32
CA ASN A 89 6.96 8.07 -1.72
C ASN A 89 5.88 7.04 -2.07
N PHE A 90 5.42 6.26 -1.10
CA PHE A 90 4.38 5.26 -1.29
C PHE A 90 2.99 5.76 -0.89
N THR A 91 2.94 6.73 -0.01
CA THR A 91 1.69 7.17 0.61
C THR A 91 1.33 8.61 0.28
N GLY A 92 2.32 9.38 -0.19
CA GLY A 92 2.23 10.83 -0.39
C GLY A 92 2.29 11.62 0.91
N TYR A 93 2.52 10.95 2.03
CA TYR A 93 2.52 11.57 3.35
C TYR A 93 3.66 11.12 4.24
N SER A 94 4.32 12.08 4.87
CA SER A 94 5.01 11.89 6.14
C SER A 94 4.94 13.18 6.93
N MET A 95 5.01 13.09 8.25
CA MET A 95 5.07 14.28 9.10
C MET A 95 6.32 15.11 8.81
N LEU A 96 7.40 14.45 8.38
CA LEU A 96 8.63 15.12 7.99
C LEU A 96 8.48 15.92 6.69
N THR A 97 7.73 15.39 5.72
CA THR A 97 7.44 16.11 4.46
C THR A 97 6.56 17.33 4.71
N MET A 98 5.63 17.24 5.65
CA MET A 98 4.82 18.39 6.07
C MET A 98 5.67 19.48 6.75
N ALA A 99 6.83 19.13 7.31
CA ALA A 99 7.78 20.10 7.89
C ALA A 99 8.52 20.90 6.83
N ASN A 100 8.80 20.27 5.71
CA ASN A 100 9.70 20.76 4.67
C ASN A 100 8.96 20.87 3.35
N CYS A 101 7.95 21.75 3.28
CA CYS A 101 7.16 22.00 2.05
C CYS A 101 8.01 22.37 0.82
N GLU A 102 9.27 22.76 1.01
CA GLU A 102 10.20 23.16 -0.05
C GLU A 102 11.18 22.05 -0.47
N ASN A 103 11.25 20.93 0.27
CA ASN A 103 12.14 19.83 -0.08
C ASN A 103 11.43 18.83 -0.97
N THR A 104 12.03 18.60 -2.13
CA THR A 104 11.60 17.50 -3.00
C THR A 104 11.82 16.15 -2.30
N PRO A 105 11.00 15.15 -2.60
CA PRO A 105 11.17 13.80 -2.02
C PRO A 105 12.56 13.20 -2.20
N GLU A 106 13.28 13.62 -3.21
CA GLU A 106 14.63 13.16 -3.54
C GLU A 106 15.68 13.62 -2.51
N VAL A 107 15.43 14.74 -1.83
CA VAL A 107 16.37 15.35 -0.89
C VAL A 107 16.05 15.00 0.56
N LEU A 108 14.92 14.34 0.82
CA LEU A 108 14.46 14.07 2.18
C LEU A 108 15.38 13.05 2.85
N GLU A 109 16.28 13.54 3.69
CA GLU A 109 17.04 12.72 4.64
C GLU A 109 16.41 12.81 6.02
N VAL A 110 16.51 11.73 6.80
CA VAL A 110 16.03 11.73 8.18
C VAL A 110 16.98 12.57 9.04
N PRO A 111 16.55 13.71 9.58
CA PRO A 111 17.40 14.53 10.44
C PRO A 111 17.72 13.79 11.74
N ARG A 112 18.88 14.08 12.34
CA ARG A 112 19.31 13.47 13.61
C ARG A 112 18.34 13.75 14.76
N ASP A 113 17.67 14.88 14.72
CA ASP A 113 16.63 15.32 15.67
C ASP A 113 15.21 15.17 15.11
N ALA A 114 14.96 14.10 14.34
CA ALA A 114 13.69 13.85 13.66
C ALA A 114 12.48 14.01 14.58
N ASP A 115 12.56 13.54 15.83
CA ASP A 115 11.48 13.68 16.80
C ASP A 115 11.15 15.15 17.10
N ALA A 116 12.16 15.99 17.33
CA ALA A 116 11.94 17.42 17.61
C ALA A 116 11.32 18.14 16.41
N VAL A 117 11.80 17.84 15.20
CA VAL A 117 11.28 18.40 13.96
C VAL A 117 9.80 18.00 13.77
N ILE A 118 9.49 16.71 13.88
CA ILE A 118 8.15 16.18 13.70
C ILE A 118 7.17 16.74 14.75
N ARG A 119 7.57 16.81 16.02
CA ARG A 119 6.74 17.43 17.08
C ARG A 119 6.52 18.92 16.86
N SER A 120 7.48 19.64 16.32
CA SER A 120 7.32 21.05 15.95
C SER A 120 6.26 21.23 14.86
N VAL A 121 6.29 20.35 13.84
CA VAL A 121 5.27 20.34 12.78
C VAL A 121 3.90 19.97 13.33
N ALA A 122 3.82 18.94 14.15
CA ALA A 122 2.58 18.46 14.75
C ALA A 122 1.83 19.55 15.53
N LYS A 123 2.55 20.48 16.16
CA LYS A 123 1.92 21.63 16.87
C LYS A 123 1.09 22.53 15.94
N ARG A 124 1.45 22.61 14.67
CA ARG A 124 0.85 23.50 13.67
C ARG A 124 -0.01 22.77 12.65
N ALA A 125 0.18 21.45 12.52
CA ALA A 125 -0.57 20.65 11.57
C ALA A 125 -2.04 20.52 11.97
N SER A 126 -2.90 20.40 10.97
CA SER A 126 -4.28 19.97 11.18
C SER A 126 -4.28 18.51 11.63
N VAL A 127 -5.21 18.17 12.52
CA VAL A 127 -5.30 16.82 13.08
C VAL A 127 -6.35 16.04 12.30
N PRO A 128 -5.99 14.92 11.63
CA PRO A 128 -6.91 14.16 10.79
C PRO A 128 -7.89 13.28 11.59
N THR A 129 -8.01 13.54 12.88
CA THR A 129 -8.80 12.69 13.80
C THR A 129 -10.29 12.75 13.53
N VAL A 130 -10.83 13.92 13.19
CA VAL A 130 -12.26 14.08 12.88
C VAL A 130 -12.64 13.26 11.65
N GLU A 131 -11.83 13.34 10.63
CA GLU A 131 -11.99 12.57 9.40
C GLU A 131 -11.85 11.06 9.66
N PHE A 132 -10.86 10.66 10.47
CA PHE A 132 -10.67 9.26 10.84
C PHE A 132 -11.88 8.72 11.63
N VAL A 133 -12.37 9.45 12.62
CA VAL A 133 -13.57 9.05 13.36
C VAL A 133 -14.78 8.91 12.44
N ARG A 134 -14.97 9.83 11.49
CA ARG A 134 -16.04 9.73 10.48
C ARG A 134 -15.86 8.50 9.58
N CYS A 135 -14.67 8.23 9.11
CA CYS A 135 -14.37 7.07 8.27
C CYS A 135 -14.57 5.73 9.02
N THR A 136 -14.44 5.73 10.34
CA THR A 136 -14.60 4.52 11.16
C THR A 136 -15.97 4.41 11.82
N GLN A 137 -16.82 5.41 11.64
CA GLN A 137 -18.18 5.39 12.21
C GLN A 137 -19.00 4.24 11.62
N GLY A 138 -19.56 3.41 12.50
CA GLY A 138 -20.35 2.23 12.09
C GLY A 138 -19.53 1.02 11.66
N LEU A 139 -18.19 1.12 11.62
CA LEU A 139 -17.34 -0.04 11.37
C LEU A 139 -17.09 -0.82 12.66
N PRO A 140 -17.08 -2.16 12.59
CA PRO A 140 -16.59 -2.97 13.69
C PRO A 140 -15.15 -2.59 14.06
N PRO A 141 -14.77 -2.61 15.35
CA PRO A 141 -13.42 -2.21 15.79
C PRO A 141 -12.28 -2.96 15.06
N GLU A 142 -12.48 -4.25 14.78
CA GLU A 142 -11.54 -5.10 14.07
C GLU A 142 -11.33 -4.73 12.59
N ARG A 143 -12.19 -3.85 12.04
CA ARG A 143 -12.04 -3.31 10.66
C ARG A 143 -11.33 -1.96 10.63
N ARG A 144 -10.87 -1.49 11.78
CA ARG A 144 -10.16 -0.21 11.86
C ARG A 144 -8.67 -0.41 11.60
N ALA A 145 -8.08 0.55 10.91
CA ALA A 145 -6.64 0.57 10.70
C ALA A 145 -5.91 0.68 12.04
N THR A 146 -4.87 -0.11 12.20
CA THR A 146 -3.93 0.00 13.31
C THR A 146 -2.54 0.27 12.76
N THR A 147 -1.69 0.88 13.56
CA THR A 147 -0.33 1.22 13.14
C THR A 147 0.65 0.84 14.26
N PRO A 148 1.63 -0.02 13.97
CA PRO A 148 2.66 -0.39 14.95
C PRO A 148 3.49 0.82 15.37
N ARG A 149 3.89 0.85 16.65
CA ARG A 149 4.76 1.90 17.23
C ARG A 149 6.22 1.58 16.96
N MET A 150 6.58 1.56 15.67
CA MET A 150 7.94 1.22 15.22
C MET A 150 8.34 2.05 14.01
N PHE A 151 9.63 2.09 13.73
CA PHE A 151 10.20 2.70 12.54
C PHE A 151 9.95 4.21 12.39
N GLY A 152 9.88 4.94 13.51
CA GLY A 152 9.67 6.39 13.48
C GLY A 152 8.22 6.78 13.15
N GLU A 153 7.25 5.89 13.41
CA GLU A 153 5.84 6.20 13.27
C GLU A 153 5.44 7.38 14.16
N SER A 154 4.54 8.22 13.67
CA SER A 154 4.10 9.41 14.38
C SER A 154 2.67 9.79 14.01
N GLY A 155 1.95 10.37 14.96
CA GLY A 155 0.57 10.79 14.78
C GLY A 155 -0.11 11.12 16.11
N TRP A 156 -1.42 11.23 16.08
CA TRP A 156 -2.23 11.52 17.27
C TRP A 156 -2.94 10.27 17.76
N ASP A 157 -2.94 10.06 19.06
CA ASP A 157 -3.67 8.94 19.67
C ASP A 157 -5.18 9.16 19.56
N VAL A 158 -5.87 8.23 18.94
CA VAL A 158 -7.33 8.19 18.88
C VAL A 158 -7.78 6.79 19.30
N ASP A 159 -8.25 6.68 20.53
CA ASP A 159 -8.71 5.42 21.12
C ASP A 159 -7.64 4.30 21.00
N GLY A 160 -6.37 4.61 21.25
CA GLY A 160 -5.23 3.69 21.17
C GLY A 160 -4.67 3.48 19.76
N THR A 161 -5.22 4.12 18.74
CA THR A 161 -4.72 4.08 17.36
C THR A 161 -3.93 5.35 17.05
N ILE A 162 -2.72 5.19 16.50
CA ILE A 162 -1.93 6.32 15.99
C ILE A 162 -2.54 6.76 14.66
N VAL A 163 -3.11 7.95 14.64
CA VAL A 163 -3.76 8.53 13.47
C VAL A 163 -2.90 9.64 12.89
N ASN A 164 -2.51 9.45 11.65
CA ASN A 164 -1.93 10.44 10.77
C ASN A 164 -2.65 10.38 9.41
N TYR A 165 -2.16 11.10 8.42
CA TYR A 165 -2.78 11.08 7.10
C TYR A 165 -2.63 9.72 6.39
N ASP A 166 -1.51 8.99 6.59
CA ASP A 166 -1.34 7.65 6.04
C ASP A 166 -2.36 6.66 6.66
N THR A 167 -2.54 6.72 7.98
CA THR A 167 -3.53 5.89 8.68
C THR A 167 -4.94 6.19 8.18
N LEU A 168 -5.26 7.47 7.94
CA LEU A 168 -6.55 7.87 7.38
C LEU A 168 -6.73 7.32 5.96
N MET A 169 -5.73 7.47 5.09
CA MET A 169 -5.76 6.93 3.73
C MET A 169 -5.87 5.40 3.72
N LYS A 170 -5.14 4.73 4.59
CA LYS A 170 -5.27 3.28 4.79
C LYS A 170 -6.69 2.91 5.19
N GLN A 171 -7.28 3.61 6.18
CA GLN A 171 -8.66 3.35 6.60
C GLN A 171 -9.65 3.48 5.45
N MET A 172 -9.49 4.46 4.59
CA MET A 172 -10.37 4.62 3.42
C MET A 172 -10.27 3.43 2.46
N ARG A 173 -9.06 2.89 2.23
CA ARG A 173 -8.84 1.69 1.41
C ARG A 173 -9.48 0.47 2.07
N LEU A 174 -9.31 0.30 3.38
CA LEU A 174 -9.95 -0.78 4.14
C LEU A 174 -11.48 -0.68 4.09
N ASN A 175 -12.04 0.53 4.10
CA ASN A 175 -13.47 0.74 3.93
C ASN A 175 -13.96 0.23 2.57
N GLY A 176 -13.25 0.52 1.49
CA GLY A 176 -13.57 0.00 0.16
C GLY A 176 -13.61 -1.54 0.14
N LEU A 177 -12.62 -2.19 0.73
CA LEU A 177 -12.57 -3.65 0.87
C LEU A 177 -13.68 -4.19 1.78
N HIS A 178 -14.03 -3.50 2.86
CA HIS A 178 -15.12 -3.89 3.74
C HIS A 178 -16.47 -3.81 3.02
N TRP A 179 -16.80 -2.68 2.42
CA TRP A 179 -18.11 -2.47 1.79
C TRP A 179 -18.28 -3.30 0.52
N SER A 180 -17.20 -3.61 -0.20
CA SER A 180 -17.27 -4.55 -1.32
C SER A 180 -17.44 -6.00 -0.88
N GLY A 181 -17.36 -6.32 0.42
CA GLY A 181 -17.50 -7.68 0.95
C GLY A 181 -16.23 -8.53 0.84
N VAL A 182 -15.10 -7.96 0.39
CA VAL A 182 -13.83 -8.69 0.22
C VAL A 182 -13.36 -9.31 1.54
N PHE A 183 -13.44 -8.59 2.65
CA PHE A 183 -13.03 -9.15 3.94
C PHE A 183 -13.89 -10.31 4.40
N ASP A 184 -15.20 -10.24 4.23
CA ASP A 184 -16.11 -11.32 4.62
C ASP A 184 -15.86 -12.58 3.76
N PHE A 185 -15.63 -12.39 2.46
CA PHE A 185 -15.25 -13.44 1.54
C PHE A 185 -13.95 -14.13 1.99
N LEU A 186 -12.89 -13.37 2.28
CA LEU A 186 -11.61 -13.93 2.71
C LEU A 186 -11.72 -14.62 4.09
N GLN A 187 -12.47 -14.05 5.02
CA GLN A 187 -12.73 -14.69 6.31
C GLN A 187 -13.50 -16.01 6.15
N GLN A 188 -14.38 -16.11 5.15
CA GLN A 188 -14.98 -17.39 4.80
C GLN A 188 -13.93 -18.39 4.33
N ARG A 189 -13.01 -17.99 3.44
CA ARG A 189 -11.89 -18.85 3.00
C ARG A 189 -11.03 -19.34 4.17
N VAL A 190 -10.75 -18.46 5.14
CA VAL A 190 -10.04 -18.87 6.37
C VAL A 190 -10.80 -19.92 7.16
N ARG A 191 -12.13 -19.78 7.28
CA ARG A 191 -12.95 -20.80 7.96
C ARG A 191 -12.98 -22.15 7.21
N GLU A 192 -12.98 -22.11 5.88
CA GLU A 192 -13.06 -23.31 5.03
C GLU A 192 -11.73 -24.06 4.90
N ARG A 193 -10.61 -23.34 4.85
CA ARG A 193 -9.30 -23.89 4.48
C ARG A 193 -8.18 -23.60 5.49
N GLY A 194 -8.48 -22.87 6.56
CA GLY A 194 -7.51 -22.45 7.56
C GLY A 194 -6.75 -21.15 7.23
N HIS A 195 -6.73 -20.72 6.00
CA HIS A 195 -6.13 -19.46 5.57
C HIS A 195 -6.72 -18.97 4.25
N ALA A 196 -6.51 -17.69 3.93
CA ALA A 196 -6.81 -17.12 2.62
C ALA A 196 -5.50 -16.84 1.85
N ARG A 197 -5.57 -16.92 0.51
CA ARG A 197 -4.42 -16.73 -0.40
C ARG A 197 -4.58 -15.40 -1.14
N ILE A 198 -3.58 -14.53 -1.00
CA ILE A 198 -3.66 -13.16 -1.48
C ILE A 198 -2.37 -12.79 -2.23
N VAL A 199 -2.51 -12.13 -3.37
CA VAL A 199 -1.40 -11.49 -4.08
C VAL A 199 -1.63 -9.99 -4.14
N GLU A 200 -0.69 -9.20 -3.66
CA GLU A 200 -0.70 -7.73 -3.78
C GLU A 200 0.31 -7.28 -4.82
N ILE A 201 -0.13 -6.44 -5.76
CA ILE A 201 0.72 -5.80 -6.77
C ILE A 201 1.01 -4.38 -6.31
N GLY A 202 2.28 -4.07 -6.06
CA GLY A 202 2.69 -2.72 -5.66
C GLY A 202 2.31 -2.38 -4.21
N ALA A 203 2.88 -3.09 -3.25
CA ALA A 203 2.55 -2.97 -1.83
C ALA A 203 3.21 -1.75 -1.12
N GLY A 204 4.16 -1.08 -1.77
CA GLY A 204 4.89 0.01 -1.15
C GLY A 204 5.66 -0.45 0.09
N PHE A 205 5.33 0.04 1.28
CA PHE A 205 5.99 -0.43 2.50
C PHE A 205 5.25 -1.58 3.21
N GLY A 206 4.13 -2.08 2.67
CA GLY A 206 3.46 -3.30 3.13
C GLY A 206 2.35 -3.12 4.17
N ASP A 207 1.83 -1.91 4.36
CA ASP A 207 0.81 -1.63 5.40
C ASP A 207 -0.52 -2.34 5.15
N LEU A 208 -0.86 -2.60 3.89
CA LEU A 208 -2.07 -3.32 3.53
C LEU A 208 -1.95 -4.81 3.90
N ALA A 209 -0.80 -5.44 3.64
CA ALA A 209 -0.53 -6.82 4.06
C ALA A 209 -0.67 -7.00 5.58
N HIS A 210 -0.14 -6.05 6.36
CA HIS A 210 -0.32 -6.01 7.80
C HIS A 210 -1.80 -5.92 8.20
N ALA A 211 -2.57 -5.06 7.53
CA ALA A 211 -4.00 -4.92 7.81
C ALA A 211 -4.78 -6.20 7.45
N PHE A 212 -4.49 -6.84 6.33
CA PHE A 212 -5.11 -8.13 5.97
C PHE A 212 -4.82 -9.19 7.03
N ARG A 213 -3.57 -9.28 7.50
CA ARG A 213 -3.22 -10.22 8.56
C ARG A 213 -4.01 -9.99 9.85
N GLN A 214 -4.28 -8.74 10.20
CA GLN A 214 -5.06 -8.39 11.39
C GLN A 214 -6.57 -8.62 11.22
N ILE A 215 -7.12 -8.27 10.05
CA ILE A 215 -8.57 -8.26 9.82
C ILE A 215 -9.06 -9.65 9.39
N VAL A 216 -8.32 -10.31 8.52
CA VAL A 216 -8.72 -11.60 7.92
C VAL A 216 -8.29 -12.77 8.77
N GLY A 217 -7.10 -12.69 9.39
CA GLY A 217 -6.48 -13.76 10.17
C GLY A 217 -5.33 -14.43 9.42
N PRO A 218 -5.18 -15.75 9.45
CA PRO A 218 -4.13 -16.43 8.72
C PRO A 218 -4.24 -16.19 7.22
N VAL A 219 -3.17 -15.66 6.61
CA VAL A 219 -3.08 -15.41 5.16
C VAL A 219 -1.77 -15.95 4.61
N ASP A 220 -1.80 -16.54 3.44
CA ASP A 220 -0.64 -16.74 2.58
C ASP A 220 -0.60 -15.54 1.63
N TYR A 221 0.26 -14.58 1.95
CA TYR A 221 0.26 -13.25 1.32
C TYR A 221 1.52 -13.05 0.49
N THR A 222 1.35 -12.90 -0.80
CA THR A 222 2.46 -12.63 -1.72
C THR A 222 2.44 -11.17 -2.16
N ILE A 223 3.56 -10.50 -1.98
CA ILE A 223 3.80 -9.13 -2.45
C ILE A 223 4.64 -9.19 -3.71
N VAL A 224 4.12 -8.64 -4.81
CA VAL A 224 4.84 -8.46 -6.07
C VAL A 224 5.15 -6.97 -6.22
N ASP A 225 6.43 -6.60 -6.15
CA ASP A 225 6.85 -5.20 -6.26
C ASP A 225 8.25 -5.07 -6.87
N LEU A 226 8.64 -3.84 -7.20
CA LEU A 226 10.01 -3.50 -7.59
C LEU A 226 10.97 -3.83 -6.43
N PRO A 227 12.20 -4.32 -6.68
CA PRO A 227 13.20 -4.48 -5.62
C PRO A 227 13.39 -3.22 -4.79
N GLU A 228 13.30 -2.05 -5.41
CA GLU A 228 13.40 -0.74 -4.77
C GLU A 228 12.31 -0.48 -3.72
N SER A 229 11.14 -1.08 -3.88
CA SER A 229 10.03 -1.03 -2.92
C SER A 229 10.07 -2.19 -1.94
N LEU A 230 10.42 -3.40 -2.42
CA LEU A 230 10.48 -4.61 -1.59
C LEU A 230 11.43 -4.46 -0.40
N VAL A 231 12.48 -3.64 -0.50
CA VAL A 231 13.36 -3.39 0.66
C VAL A 231 12.59 -2.76 1.82
N TYR A 232 11.61 -1.89 1.56
CA TYR A 232 10.78 -1.28 2.59
C TYR A 232 9.80 -2.28 3.19
N SER A 233 9.02 -2.94 2.34
CA SER A 233 8.00 -3.90 2.79
C SER A 233 8.62 -5.09 3.51
N SER A 234 9.75 -5.63 3.03
CA SER A 234 10.41 -6.76 3.66
C SER A 234 10.97 -6.43 5.04
N ILE A 235 11.63 -5.28 5.19
CA ILE A 235 12.12 -4.80 6.49
C ILE A 235 10.96 -4.57 7.45
N TRP A 236 9.96 -3.83 7.02
CA TRP A 236 8.87 -3.42 7.87
C TRP A 236 8.03 -4.62 8.32
N LEU A 237 7.53 -5.45 7.39
CA LEU A 237 6.67 -6.58 7.71
C LEU A 237 7.38 -7.66 8.51
N SER A 238 8.63 -8.00 8.17
CA SER A 238 9.38 -9.01 8.93
C SER A 238 9.65 -8.61 10.37
N THR A 239 9.58 -7.33 10.69
CA THR A 239 9.77 -6.81 12.05
C THR A 239 8.43 -6.67 12.78
N VAL A 240 7.43 -6.02 12.17
CA VAL A 240 6.13 -5.78 12.83
C VAL A 240 5.29 -7.05 12.96
N LEU A 241 5.52 -8.05 12.11
CA LEU A 241 4.93 -9.39 12.19
C LEU A 241 5.96 -10.40 12.73
N ALA A 242 6.70 -10.01 13.77
CA ALA A 242 7.71 -10.89 14.39
C ALA A 242 7.09 -12.22 14.80
N GLY A 243 7.64 -13.32 14.25
CA GLY A 243 7.11 -14.68 14.45
C GLY A 243 6.31 -15.22 13.26
N GLU A 244 5.90 -14.39 12.33
CA GLU A 244 5.36 -14.85 11.05
C GLU A 244 6.49 -15.27 10.11
N ARG A 245 6.20 -16.23 9.23
CA ARG A 245 7.10 -16.59 8.14
C ARG A 245 7.19 -15.43 7.15
N CYS A 246 8.42 -15.00 6.86
CA CYS A 246 8.72 -14.03 5.83
C CYS A 246 9.74 -14.63 4.87
N THR A 247 9.42 -14.73 3.58
CA THR A 247 10.27 -15.33 2.55
C THR A 247 10.53 -14.30 1.46
N LEU A 248 11.80 -14.05 1.14
CA LEU A 248 12.20 -13.28 -0.03
C LEU A 248 12.49 -14.25 -1.17
N ALA A 249 11.77 -14.12 -2.27
CA ALA A 249 11.98 -14.89 -3.48
C ALA A 249 13.26 -14.43 -4.21
N ASP A 250 14.07 -15.37 -4.64
CA ASP A 250 15.28 -15.18 -5.46
C ASP A 250 15.46 -16.39 -6.37
N GLU A 251 16.37 -16.34 -7.35
CA GLU A 251 16.65 -17.44 -8.28
C GLU A 251 16.92 -18.74 -7.50
N GLY A 252 16.22 -19.80 -7.86
CA GLY A 252 16.35 -21.13 -7.24
C GLY A 252 15.67 -21.28 -5.86
N VAL A 253 15.02 -20.27 -5.33
CA VAL A 253 14.24 -20.40 -4.11
C VAL A 253 12.93 -21.13 -4.41
N VAL A 254 12.61 -22.14 -3.60
CA VAL A 254 11.31 -22.80 -3.63
C VAL A 254 10.42 -22.14 -2.58
N LEU A 255 9.28 -21.61 -3.01
CA LEU A 255 8.32 -20.99 -2.10
C LEU A 255 7.65 -22.07 -1.21
N PRO A 256 7.42 -21.77 0.06
CA PRO A 256 6.61 -22.64 0.90
C PRO A 256 5.19 -22.77 0.35
N ALA A 257 4.78 -23.96 0.01
CA ALA A 257 3.44 -24.19 -0.52
C ALA A 257 2.40 -24.14 0.60
N ASP A 258 1.27 -23.49 0.31
CA ASP A 258 0.03 -23.55 1.10
C ASP A 258 0.23 -23.33 2.62
N THR A 259 1.06 -22.37 2.96
CA THR A 259 1.44 -22.09 4.35
C THR A 259 1.31 -20.61 4.66
N PRO A 260 0.56 -20.21 5.69
CA PRO A 260 0.44 -18.79 6.07
C PRO A 260 1.78 -18.10 6.26
N GLY A 261 1.87 -16.86 5.84
CA GLY A 261 3.05 -16.00 5.93
C GLY A 261 3.10 -14.96 4.83
N ILE A 262 4.22 -14.27 4.77
CA ILE A 262 4.45 -13.22 3.77
C ILE A 262 5.56 -13.66 2.82
N THR A 263 5.31 -13.55 1.53
CA THR A 263 6.30 -13.80 0.47
C THR A 263 6.54 -12.52 -0.33
N PHE A 264 7.79 -12.14 -0.51
CA PHE A 264 8.21 -10.97 -1.28
C PHE A 264 8.78 -11.44 -2.61
N VAL A 265 8.13 -11.09 -3.72
CA VAL A 265 8.51 -11.51 -5.07
C VAL A 265 8.94 -10.29 -5.87
N PRO A 266 10.21 -10.21 -6.32
CA PRO A 266 10.65 -9.17 -7.22
C PRO A 266 9.85 -9.23 -8.52
N ASN A 267 9.32 -8.11 -8.96
CA ASN A 267 8.38 -8.03 -10.08
C ASN A 267 8.91 -8.68 -11.38
N HIS A 268 10.20 -8.60 -11.64
CA HIS A 268 10.83 -9.18 -12.85
C HIS A 268 10.96 -10.71 -12.79
N MET A 269 10.82 -11.29 -11.60
CA MET A 269 10.89 -12.74 -11.38
C MET A 269 9.50 -13.39 -11.22
N VAL A 270 8.43 -12.61 -11.24
CA VAL A 270 7.07 -13.11 -10.93
C VAL A 270 6.65 -14.26 -11.82
N GLY A 271 7.06 -14.29 -13.08
CA GLY A 271 6.78 -15.38 -14.02
C GLY A 271 7.33 -16.74 -13.59
N GLU A 272 8.48 -16.78 -12.89
CA GLU A 272 9.05 -17.99 -12.30
C GLU A 272 8.23 -18.49 -11.10
N PHE A 273 7.64 -17.55 -10.32
CA PHE A 273 6.95 -17.87 -9.08
C PHE A 273 5.44 -18.08 -9.22
N VAL A 274 4.81 -17.57 -10.29
CA VAL A 274 3.37 -17.79 -10.55
C VAL A 274 2.96 -19.27 -10.42
N PRO A 275 3.69 -20.23 -11.01
CA PRO A 275 3.33 -21.66 -10.87
C PRO A 275 3.41 -22.17 -9.43
N GLN A 276 4.29 -21.59 -8.61
CA GLN A 276 4.48 -21.97 -7.20
C GLN A 276 3.44 -21.28 -6.29
N ILE A 277 3.01 -20.07 -6.62
CA ILE A 277 1.94 -19.36 -5.92
C ILE A 277 0.62 -20.12 -6.08
N GLY A 278 0.33 -20.63 -7.28
CA GLY A 278 -0.91 -21.35 -7.57
C GLY A 278 -2.14 -20.43 -7.56
N GLU A 279 -3.31 -21.02 -7.42
CA GLU A 279 -4.58 -20.28 -7.37
C GLU A 279 -4.72 -19.46 -6.11
N VAL A 280 -5.22 -18.22 -6.25
CA VAL A 280 -5.45 -17.31 -5.13
C VAL A 280 -6.90 -16.85 -5.04
N ASP A 281 -7.32 -16.44 -3.85
CA ASP A 281 -8.65 -15.90 -3.59
C ASP A 281 -8.77 -14.44 -3.98
N LEU A 282 -7.69 -13.69 -3.76
CA LEU A 282 -7.65 -12.27 -4.02
C LEU A 282 -6.34 -11.88 -4.69
N VAL A 283 -6.45 -11.17 -5.80
CA VAL A 283 -5.40 -10.24 -6.23
C VAL A 283 -5.82 -8.83 -5.83
N VAL A 284 -4.94 -8.04 -5.27
CA VAL A 284 -5.24 -6.66 -4.85
C VAL A 284 -4.20 -5.69 -5.39
N ASN A 285 -4.67 -4.52 -5.80
CA ASN A 285 -3.82 -3.38 -6.15
C ASN A 285 -4.42 -2.09 -5.60
N MET A 286 -3.56 -1.29 -4.96
CA MET A 286 -3.94 0.00 -4.42
C MET A 286 -3.01 1.08 -4.96
N LEU A 287 -3.53 1.90 -5.87
CA LEU A 287 -2.93 3.09 -6.44
C LEU A 287 -1.75 2.87 -7.42
N SER A 288 -1.06 1.74 -7.38
CA SER A 288 0.16 1.58 -8.17
C SER A 288 -0.07 1.35 -9.67
N LEU A 289 -1.19 0.74 -10.09
CA LEU A 289 -1.48 0.55 -11.51
C LEU A 289 -1.67 1.86 -12.27
N SER A 290 -2.23 2.88 -11.63
CA SER A 290 -2.39 4.20 -12.26
C SER A 290 -1.07 4.89 -12.60
N GLU A 291 0.01 4.50 -11.94
CA GLU A 291 1.36 5.05 -12.10
C GLU A 291 2.20 4.25 -13.11
N MET A 292 1.66 3.16 -13.63
CA MET A 292 2.32 2.24 -14.56
C MET A 292 2.04 2.58 -16.03
N ALA A 293 2.94 2.17 -16.92
CA ALA A 293 2.70 2.23 -18.34
C ALA A 293 1.61 1.21 -18.78
N PRO A 294 0.85 1.45 -19.86
CA PRO A 294 -0.22 0.56 -20.31
C PRO A 294 0.21 -0.90 -20.46
N GLN A 295 1.43 -1.16 -20.95
CA GLN A 295 1.97 -2.52 -21.10
C GLN A 295 2.18 -3.22 -19.76
N GLN A 296 2.55 -2.47 -18.72
CA GLN A 296 2.70 -2.99 -17.36
C GLN A 296 1.34 -3.34 -16.76
N VAL A 297 0.33 -2.47 -16.92
CA VAL A 297 -1.04 -2.74 -16.49
C VAL A 297 -1.60 -3.98 -17.16
N GLU A 298 -1.38 -4.12 -18.48
CA GLU A 298 -1.80 -5.31 -19.23
C GLU A 298 -1.07 -6.59 -18.77
N HIS A 299 0.22 -6.51 -18.48
CA HIS A 299 1.01 -7.63 -17.95
C HIS A 299 0.47 -8.09 -16.59
N TYR A 300 0.28 -7.16 -15.66
CA TYR A 300 -0.25 -7.48 -14.33
C TYR A 300 -1.71 -7.91 -14.36
N GLY A 301 -2.53 -7.36 -15.25
CA GLY A 301 -3.90 -7.81 -15.48
C GLY A 301 -3.95 -9.28 -15.93
N ARG A 302 -3.12 -9.67 -16.91
CA ARG A 302 -3.01 -11.07 -17.37
C ARG A 302 -2.49 -11.99 -16.26
N MET A 303 -1.48 -11.55 -15.50
CA MET A 303 -0.97 -12.29 -14.36
C MET A 303 -2.08 -12.52 -13.33
N ALA A 304 -2.78 -11.47 -12.95
CA ALA A 304 -3.89 -11.55 -12.00
C ALA A 304 -4.97 -12.51 -12.50
N SER A 305 -5.39 -12.38 -13.75
CA SER A 305 -6.37 -13.30 -14.36
C SER A 305 -5.89 -14.76 -14.35
N GLY A 306 -4.58 -15.01 -14.55
CA GLY A 306 -4.01 -16.35 -14.52
C GLY A 306 -3.94 -16.96 -13.12
N LEU A 307 -3.76 -16.12 -12.08
CA LEU A 307 -3.68 -16.57 -10.69
C LEU A 307 -5.04 -16.81 -10.03
N LEU A 308 -6.09 -16.14 -10.50
CA LEU A 308 -7.41 -16.29 -9.87
C LEU A 308 -8.03 -17.65 -10.18
N GLY A 309 -8.49 -18.33 -9.15
CA GLY A 309 -9.43 -19.44 -9.28
C GLY A 309 -10.80 -18.97 -9.75
N ASP A 310 -11.72 -19.93 -9.97
CA ASP A 310 -13.08 -19.64 -10.49
C ASP A 310 -13.86 -18.65 -9.61
N GLU A 311 -13.64 -18.70 -8.31
CA GLU A 311 -14.28 -17.83 -7.32
C GLU A 311 -13.37 -16.67 -6.84
N GLY A 312 -12.14 -16.62 -7.34
CA GLY A 312 -11.18 -15.57 -6.99
C GLY A 312 -11.57 -14.22 -7.59
N VAL A 313 -11.15 -13.16 -6.92
CA VAL A 313 -11.45 -11.78 -7.36
C VAL A 313 -10.18 -10.93 -7.45
N PHE A 314 -10.14 -10.02 -8.40
CA PHE A 314 -9.18 -8.95 -8.43
C PHE A 314 -9.83 -7.65 -7.99
N TYR A 315 -9.41 -7.12 -6.85
CA TYR A 315 -9.83 -5.81 -6.35
C TYR A 315 -8.75 -4.78 -6.67
N GLU A 316 -9.15 -3.68 -7.30
CA GLU A 316 -8.25 -2.57 -7.53
C GLU A 316 -8.89 -1.25 -7.11
N GLN A 317 -8.07 -0.30 -6.63
CA GLN A 317 -8.47 1.06 -6.31
C GLN A 317 -7.38 2.02 -6.77
N ASN A 318 -7.66 2.80 -7.79
CA ASN A 318 -6.69 3.63 -8.47
C ASN A 318 -7.20 5.05 -8.74
N TYR A 319 -6.29 5.94 -9.13
CA TYR A 319 -6.66 7.29 -9.55
C TYR A 319 -7.23 7.29 -10.96
N ILE A 320 -8.21 8.18 -11.19
CA ILE A 320 -8.69 8.50 -12.52
C ILE A 320 -8.43 10.00 -12.77
N VAL A 321 -7.35 10.30 -13.47
CA VAL A 321 -7.12 11.62 -14.04
C VAL A 321 -6.89 11.43 -15.52
N PRO A 322 -7.92 11.69 -16.36
CA PRO A 322 -7.80 11.53 -17.81
C PRO A 322 -6.60 12.33 -18.36
N GLY A 323 -5.82 11.69 -19.23
CA GLY A 323 -4.63 12.30 -19.85
C GLY A 323 -3.38 12.34 -18.96
N VAL A 324 -3.48 11.97 -17.67
CA VAL A 324 -2.33 11.88 -16.75
C VAL A 324 -2.04 10.43 -16.39
N HIS A 325 -3.06 9.67 -16.04
CA HIS A 325 -2.93 8.27 -15.63
C HIS A 325 -3.35 7.32 -16.75
N THR A 326 -2.84 6.09 -16.69
CA THR A 326 -3.24 5.01 -17.60
C THR A 326 -4.72 4.67 -17.41
N ASP A 327 -5.44 4.44 -18.51
CA ASP A 327 -6.81 3.95 -18.48
C ASP A 327 -6.86 2.46 -18.09
N ILE A 328 -6.82 2.24 -16.78
CA ILE A 328 -6.80 0.91 -16.16
C ILE A 328 -8.09 0.15 -16.49
N VAL A 329 -9.24 0.82 -16.43
CA VAL A 329 -10.56 0.22 -16.63
C VAL A 329 -10.65 -0.41 -18.01
N ALA A 330 -10.29 0.33 -19.05
CA ALA A 330 -10.32 -0.16 -20.41
C ALA A 330 -9.37 -1.35 -20.63
N ILE A 331 -8.20 -1.36 -19.97
CA ILE A 331 -7.24 -2.46 -20.07
C ILE A 331 -7.76 -3.69 -19.33
N LEU A 332 -8.22 -3.55 -18.10
CA LEU A 332 -8.74 -4.67 -17.31
C LEU A 332 -10.03 -5.25 -17.91
N ALA A 333 -10.92 -4.43 -18.45
CA ALA A 333 -12.12 -4.90 -19.13
C ALA A 333 -11.79 -5.82 -20.32
N ARG A 334 -10.73 -5.52 -21.08
CA ARG A 334 -10.26 -6.41 -22.15
C ARG A 334 -9.62 -7.70 -21.64
N THR A 335 -8.99 -7.63 -20.47
CA THR A 335 -8.26 -8.78 -19.89
C THR A 335 -9.21 -9.77 -19.24
N PHE A 336 -10.16 -9.26 -18.45
CA PHE A 336 -11.08 -10.11 -17.67
C PHE A 336 -12.39 -10.42 -18.39
N GLY A 337 -12.78 -9.60 -19.37
CA GLY A 337 -14.07 -9.73 -20.07
C GLY A 337 -15.29 -9.39 -19.22
N HIS A 338 -15.21 -9.53 -17.91
CA HIS A 338 -16.28 -9.25 -16.96
C HIS A 338 -15.71 -8.49 -15.76
N GLY A 339 -16.41 -7.46 -15.33
CA GLY A 339 -16.05 -6.69 -14.16
C GLY A 339 -17.21 -5.83 -13.69
N ALA A 340 -17.31 -5.65 -12.38
CA ALA A 340 -18.19 -4.67 -11.78
C ALA A 340 -17.36 -3.47 -11.37
N LEU A 341 -17.65 -2.30 -11.92
CA LEU A 341 -17.15 -1.05 -11.37
C LEU A 341 -17.87 -0.83 -10.04
N LEU A 342 -17.12 -0.84 -8.97
CA LEU A 342 -17.59 -0.32 -7.71
C LEU A 342 -17.72 1.18 -7.88
N ALA A 343 -18.82 1.77 -7.40
CA ALA A 343 -19.05 3.20 -7.51
C ALA A 343 -17.82 4.01 -7.11
N GLU A 344 -17.57 5.11 -7.82
CA GLU A 344 -16.52 6.07 -7.42
C GLU A 344 -16.64 6.35 -5.93
N THR A 345 -15.64 5.98 -5.17
CA THR A 345 -15.58 6.37 -3.77
C THR A 345 -15.19 7.85 -3.75
N PRO A 346 -16.09 8.77 -3.40
CA PRO A 346 -15.73 10.18 -3.34
C PRO A 346 -14.61 10.34 -2.33
N ASN A 347 -13.52 10.97 -2.74
CA ASN A 347 -12.47 11.32 -1.78
C ASN A 347 -13.06 12.31 -0.77
N PRO A 348 -13.26 11.96 0.51
CA PRO A 348 -13.84 12.84 1.52
C PRO A 348 -13.00 14.08 1.79
N HIS A 349 -11.76 14.13 1.26
CA HIS A 349 -10.85 15.27 1.40
C HIS A 349 -10.87 16.23 0.21
N ARG A 350 -11.75 16.03 -0.76
CA ARG A 350 -11.87 16.93 -1.92
C ARG A 350 -12.04 18.35 -1.44
N GLY A 351 -10.97 19.16 -1.52
CA GLY A 351 -11.01 20.60 -1.29
C GLY A 351 -10.50 21.13 0.05
N ARG A 352 -9.85 20.32 0.90
CA ARG A 352 -9.32 20.81 2.19
C ARG A 352 -7.78 20.78 2.25
N GLY A 353 -7.16 21.96 2.29
CA GLY A 353 -5.77 22.19 2.67
C GLY A 353 -4.71 21.48 1.81
N HIS A 354 -3.64 20.98 2.45
CA HIS A 354 -2.52 20.29 1.81
C HIS A 354 -2.92 18.98 1.11
N VAL A 355 -4.13 18.51 1.30
CA VAL A 355 -4.71 17.32 0.65
C VAL A 355 -5.18 17.61 -0.78
N ARG A 356 -4.91 18.79 -1.32
CA ARG A 356 -5.31 19.15 -2.71
C ARG A 356 -4.76 18.20 -3.76
N MET A 357 -3.58 17.61 -3.55
CA MET A 357 -3.01 16.61 -4.46
C MET A 357 -3.86 15.34 -4.55
N TRP A 358 -4.64 15.04 -3.53
CA TRP A 358 -5.49 13.84 -3.43
C TRP A 358 -6.97 14.13 -3.71
N ALA A 359 -7.28 15.29 -4.26
CA ALA A 359 -8.64 15.69 -4.62
C ALA A 359 -9.19 14.91 -5.83
N ASN A 360 -8.42 14.02 -6.40
CA ASN A 360 -8.81 13.20 -7.54
C ASN A 360 -9.77 12.09 -7.10
N ALA A 361 -10.72 11.78 -7.95
CA ALA A 361 -11.62 10.67 -7.72
C ALA A 361 -10.82 9.36 -7.75
N TYR A 362 -11.03 8.53 -6.73
CA TYR A 362 -10.61 7.14 -6.79
C TYR A 362 -11.66 6.35 -7.54
N HIS A 363 -11.17 5.41 -8.30
CA HIS A 363 -11.96 4.39 -8.94
C HIS A 363 -11.69 3.06 -8.22
N GLY A 364 -12.71 2.30 -7.93
CA GLY A 364 -12.62 0.95 -7.42
C GLY A 364 -13.25 -0.02 -8.41
N GLY A 365 -12.56 -1.09 -8.72
CA GLY A 365 -13.03 -2.16 -9.59
C GLY A 365 -12.93 -3.53 -8.93
N LEU A 366 -13.89 -4.40 -9.21
CA LEU A 366 -13.90 -5.80 -8.84
C LEU A 366 -14.00 -6.65 -10.10
N TRP A 367 -12.99 -7.45 -10.39
CA TRP A 367 -12.84 -8.21 -11.62
C TRP A 367 -12.75 -9.71 -11.34
N ASN A 368 -13.37 -10.55 -12.18
CA ASN A 368 -13.23 -11.99 -12.10
C ASN A 368 -13.29 -12.66 -13.48
N ARG A 369 -12.96 -13.94 -13.53
CA ARG A 369 -12.95 -14.72 -14.76
C ARG A 369 -14.32 -15.31 -15.13
N GLY A 370 -15.18 -15.57 -14.14
CA GLY A 370 -16.39 -16.39 -14.30
C GLY A 370 -17.68 -15.61 -14.52
N GLY A 371 -17.68 -14.27 -14.53
CA GLY A 371 -18.88 -13.45 -14.63
C GLY A 371 -19.81 -13.50 -13.41
N VAL A 372 -19.52 -14.35 -12.43
CA VAL A 372 -20.24 -14.45 -11.15
C VAL A 372 -19.28 -14.05 -10.06
N THR A 373 -19.42 -12.84 -9.52
CA THR A 373 -18.64 -12.48 -8.35
C THR A 373 -19.26 -13.14 -7.12
N PRO A 374 -18.50 -13.91 -6.31
CA PRO A 374 -19.00 -14.48 -5.06
C PRO A 374 -19.46 -13.40 -4.07
N ILE A 375 -19.18 -12.14 -4.38
CA ILE A 375 -19.44 -10.94 -3.59
C ILE A 375 -20.65 -10.16 -4.14
N ALA A 376 -21.15 -10.48 -5.34
CA ALA A 376 -22.20 -9.74 -6.07
C ALA A 376 -23.62 -9.95 -5.49
N GLY A 377 -23.81 -9.79 -4.23
CA GLY A 377 -25.14 -9.83 -3.60
C GLY A 377 -25.32 -8.82 -2.47
N ARG A 378 -24.22 -8.22 -2.01
CA ARG A 378 -24.28 -7.19 -0.98
C ARG A 378 -24.25 -5.83 -1.66
N ARG A 379 -25.42 -5.27 -1.95
CA ARG A 379 -25.53 -3.83 -2.21
C ARG A 379 -24.90 -3.14 -1.01
N THR A 380 -23.83 -2.42 -1.28
CA THR A 380 -23.32 -1.44 -0.35
C THR A 380 -24.32 -0.30 -0.29
N GLU A 381 -25.21 -0.32 0.68
CA GLU A 381 -25.74 0.93 1.17
C GLU A 381 -24.56 1.68 1.74
N ALA A 382 -24.01 2.62 0.95
CA ALA A 382 -23.03 3.56 1.45
C ALA A 382 -23.67 4.23 2.66
N PRO A 383 -23.11 4.10 3.88
CA PRO A 383 -23.71 4.76 5.00
C PRO A 383 -23.60 6.25 4.76
N VAL A 384 -24.74 6.89 4.68
CA VAL A 384 -24.99 8.32 4.80
C VAL A 384 -24.25 9.16 3.74
N GLU A 385 -24.99 9.70 2.82
CA GLU A 385 -24.61 10.95 2.14
C GLU A 385 -24.00 11.90 3.16
N LEU A 386 -22.69 11.99 3.15
CA LEU A 386 -22.01 13.12 3.77
C LEU A 386 -22.51 14.34 3.00
N ALA A 387 -23.39 15.13 3.61
CA ALA A 387 -23.99 16.31 3.03
C ALA A 387 -22.90 17.06 2.25
N ARG A 388 -23.04 17.13 0.94
CA ARG A 388 -22.12 17.86 0.06
C ARG A 388 -22.08 19.30 0.57
N PRO A 389 -20.95 19.81 1.07
CA PRO A 389 -20.83 21.24 1.18
C PRO A 389 -20.88 21.77 -0.25
N ALA A 390 -21.71 22.77 -0.49
CA ALA A 390 -21.89 23.41 -1.78
C ALA A 390 -20.51 23.69 -2.41
N ALA A 391 -20.33 23.25 -3.64
CA ALA A 391 -19.10 23.44 -4.38
C ALA A 391 -18.84 24.95 -4.55
N ALA A 392 -17.80 25.44 -3.89
CA ALA A 392 -17.28 26.76 -4.22
C ALA A 392 -16.65 26.67 -5.62
N PRO A 393 -16.90 27.64 -6.51
CA PRO A 393 -16.31 27.63 -7.85
C PRO A 393 -14.78 27.68 -7.76
N LEU A 394 -14.14 26.86 -8.59
CA LEU A 394 -12.68 26.83 -8.71
C LEU A 394 -12.19 28.21 -9.19
N PRO A 395 -11.16 28.81 -8.59
CA PRO A 395 -10.53 29.98 -9.15
C PRO A 395 -9.86 29.59 -10.47
N VAL A 396 -10.24 30.30 -11.53
CA VAL A 396 -9.55 30.24 -12.83
C VAL A 396 -8.14 30.79 -12.61
N LEU A 397 -7.14 29.93 -12.77
CA LEU A 397 -5.74 30.39 -12.86
C LEU A 397 -5.60 31.11 -14.20
N SER A 398 -5.69 32.48 -14.17
CA SER A 398 -5.26 33.29 -15.26
C SER A 398 -3.74 33.21 -15.35
N GLY A 399 -3.24 32.67 -16.47
CA GLY A 399 -1.82 32.66 -16.76
C GLY A 399 -1.28 34.08 -16.98
N SER A 400 -0.13 34.32 -16.42
CA SER A 400 0.87 35.29 -16.93
C SER A 400 2.24 34.78 -16.55
#